data_53757064e04b28b20ae8e2080cd3c34c
#
_entry.id   53757064e04b28b20ae8e2080cd3c34c
#
_cell.length_a   1.000
_cell.length_b   1.000
_cell.length_c   1.000
_cell.angle_alpha   90.00
_cell.angle_beta   90.00
_cell.angle_gamma   90.00
#
_symmetry.space_group_name_H-M   'P 1'
#
loop_
_entity.id
_entity.type
_entity.pdbx_description
1 polymer ?
#
loop_
_entity_poly.entity_id
_entity_poly.type
_entity_poly.pdbx_seq_one_letter_code
_entity_poly.pdbx_strand_id
1 'polypeptide(L)'
;MSPSDYLSLASLLCLATLANAGTKTPPPAPYGVVPSKRQVEHAALETYAFIHFSPNTFTNREWGLGDEDPNVFNPDKFDPDEIVMALKAGGMKGAILTAKHHDGFCLWPTKATDHNISKSTWMGGQGDVVKAIADACRRHGLKFGVYLSPWDRNNANYGKPEYIPIYREQLKELLTRYGPLFEVWHDGANGGDGYYGGAHETRSIDRRTYYDWPTTWDMVRKLQPEANIFSDIGPDLRWVGNEEGFANETCWATFTPMGENGDKPAPGYVHSELSPTGTHNGDEWLPAECDVSIRPGWFWHEDQNDKVKTPAQLVDLYYKSVGRGASFLLNVPPDRHGLIEQPDIDSLKAYHEIIEKTFAHNLAKGAKLVASNVRGNDRAYRVENLFSENGDHYWATDDNVTDPSVELDLQKPVTFDVIRLREAIQLGQRLESFAVDAMESGDWKEVGSATSVGSCRLIRLDSPITTDKVRLRVTSSPVCPALWGFGLFKQP
;
A
#
# COMPACT_ATOMS: atom_id res chain seq x y z
N MET A 1 32.41 92.20 -2.00
CA MET A 1 32.34 92.01 -3.43
C MET A 1 32.15 90.55 -3.73
N SER A 2 30.96 90.18 -4.03
CA SER A 2 30.51 88.80 -4.24
C SER A 2 30.56 88.51 -5.75
N PRO A 3 30.80 87.31 -6.13
CA PRO A 3 30.22 86.76 -7.35
C PRO A 3 29.24 85.63 -7.05
N SER A 4 28.17 85.76 -7.78
CA SER A 4 26.95 84.97 -7.76
C SER A 4 27.10 83.49 -8.21
N ASP A 5 26.44 82.66 -7.48
CA ASP A 5 26.28 81.22 -7.71
C ASP A 5 25.24 80.96 -8.81
N TYR A 6 25.60 80.09 -9.75
CA TYR A 6 24.67 79.38 -10.64
C TYR A 6 24.49 77.95 -10.17
N LEU A 7 23.33 77.70 -9.60
CA LEU A 7 22.88 76.32 -9.31
C LEU A 7 22.20 75.70 -10.53
N SER A 8 22.80 74.72 -11.10
CA SER A 8 22.22 73.89 -12.15
C SER A 8 21.45 72.76 -11.51
N LEU A 9 20.12 72.77 -11.67
CA LEU A 9 19.24 71.60 -11.29
C LEU A 9 19.36 70.54 -12.35
N ALA A 10 20.06 69.42 -12.05
CA ALA A 10 19.99 68.20 -12.80
C ALA A 10 18.93 67.26 -12.14
N SER A 11 17.74 67.17 -12.75
CA SER A 11 16.70 66.27 -12.36
C SER A 11 17.09 64.84 -12.75
N LEU A 12 17.50 64.02 -11.77
CA LEU A 12 17.67 62.56 -11.95
C LEU A 12 16.29 61.88 -11.90
N LEU A 13 15.75 61.49 -13.05
CA LEU A 13 14.62 60.57 -13.13
C LEU A 13 15.14 59.15 -12.78
N CYS A 14 14.98 58.71 -11.55
CA CYS A 14 15.06 57.31 -11.19
C CYS A 14 13.80 56.59 -11.70
N LEU A 15 13.89 55.93 -12.84
CA LEU A 15 12.93 54.88 -13.21
C LEU A 15 13.15 53.70 -12.27
N ALA A 16 12.35 53.63 -11.23
CA ALA A 16 12.20 52.41 -10.44
C ALA A 16 11.47 51.38 -11.30
N THR A 17 12.20 50.48 -11.94
CA THR A 17 11.64 49.23 -12.44
C THR A 17 11.21 48.39 -11.22
N LEU A 18 9.93 48.50 -10.85
CA LEU A 18 9.28 47.53 -9.99
C LEU A 18 9.34 46.19 -10.73
N ALA A 19 10.36 45.38 -10.42
CA ALA A 19 10.32 43.97 -10.71
C ALA A 19 9.10 43.42 -9.96
N ASN A 20 8.03 43.17 -10.69
CA ASN A 20 6.90 42.39 -10.21
C ASN A 20 7.45 40.99 -9.90
N ALA A 21 7.90 40.78 -8.66
CA ALA A 21 8.05 39.45 -8.12
C ALA A 21 6.64 38.86 -8.10
N GLY A 22 6.26 38.20 -9.19
CA GLY A 22 4.96 37.55 -9.32
C GLY A 22 4.74 36.70 -8.07
N THR A 23 3.72 37.05 -7.31
CA THR A 23 3.28 36.24 -6.19
C THR A 23 2.99 34.86 -6.73
N LYS A 24 3.77 33.85 -6.31
CA LYS A 24 3.54 32.46 -6.70
C LYS A 24 2.09 32.08 -6.40
N THR A 25 1.40 31.52 -7.36
CA THR A 25 0.05 31.00 -7.15
C THR A 25 0.08 29.93 -6.05
N PRO A 26 -0.71 30.06 -4.97
CA PRO A 26 -0.69 29.06 -3.90
C PRO A 26 -1.21 27.72 -4.41
N PRO A 27 -0.76 26.59 -3.84
CA PRO A 27 -1.31 25.28 -4.16
C PRO A 27 -2.81 25.21 -3.83
N PRO A 28 -3.55 24.25 -4.43
CA PRO A 28 -4.90 23.94 -3.97
C PRO A 28 -4.90 23.65 -2.47
N ALA A 29 -5.91 24.13 -1.76
CA ALA A 29 -6.07 23.82 -0.35
C ALA A 29 -6.29 22.30 -0.16
N PRO A 30 -5.80 21.69 0.92
CA PRO A 30 -6.16 20.31 1.27
C PRO A 30 -7.69 20.13 1.34
N TYR A 31 -8.18 18.96 0.91
CA TYR A 31 -9.60 18.61 0.93
C TYR A 31 -9.84 17.41 1.83
N GLY A 32 -10.73 17.54 2.81
CA GLY A 32 -11.02 16.49 3.77
C GLY A 32 -9.79 16.07 4.58
N VAL A 33 -9.75 14.82 4.97
CA VAL A 33 -8.61 14.21 5.66
C VAL A 33 -7.49 13.92 4.65
N VAL A 34 -6.26 14.20 5.03
CA VAL A 34 -5.08 14.01 4.19
C VAL A 34 -4.13 12.97 4.78
N PRO A 35 -3.36 12.26 3.95
CA PRO A 35 -2.38 11.30 4.43
C PRO A 35 -1.21 11.96 5.16
N SER A 36 -0.64 11.25 6.10
CA SER A 36 0.69 11.52 6.62
C SER A 36 1.76 11.22 5.55
N LYS A 37 2.96 11.77 5.73
CA LYS A 37 4.09 11.50 4.82
C LYS A 37 4.36 10.00 4.66
N ARG A 38 4.36 9.21 5.77
CA ARG A 38 4.58 7.76 5.71
C ARG A 38 3.51 7.03 4.89
N GLN A 39 2.24 7.48 4.93
CA GLN A 39 1.17 6.90 4.11
C GLN A 39 1.33 7.25 2.62
N VAL A 40 1.81 8.45 2.28
CA VAL A 40 2.15 8.80 0.89
C VAL A 40 3.30 7.93 0.38
N GLU A 41 4.35 7.74 1.18
CA GLU A 41 5.49 6.89 0.84
C GLU A 41 5.09 5.41 0.74
N HIS A 42 4.14 4.96 1.56
CA HIS A 42 3.59 3.60 1.50
C HIS A 42 2.79 3.37 0.22
N ALA A 43 1.91 4.30 -0.13
CA ALA A 43 1.12 4.23 -1.36
C ALA A 43 2.01 4.11 -2.63
N ALA A 44 3.22 4.69 -2.61
CA ALA A 44 4.18 4.58 -3.70
C ALA A 44 4.84 3.19 -3.82
N LEU A 45 4.71 2.31 -2.83
CA LEU A 45 5.20 0.93 -2.91
C LEU A 45 4.33 0.09 -3.86
N GLU A 46 3.03 0.31 -3.86
CA GLU A 46 2.01 -0.42 -4.63
C GLU A 46 1.94 -1.92 -4.27
N THR A 47 3.07 -2.66 -4.39
CA THR A 47 3.13 -4.11 -4.20
C THR A 47 4.25 -4.51 -3.24
N TYR A 48 3.92 -5.39 -2.32
CA TYR A 48 4.87 -5.98 -1.37
C TYR A 48 4.36 -7.37 -0.95
N ALA A 49 5.19 -8.15 -0.27
CA ALA A 49 4.90 -9.55 0.01
C ALA A 49 4.63 -9.81 1.49
N PHE A 50 3.76 -10.81 1.79
CA PHE A 50 3.78 -11.56 3.02
C PHE A 50 4.71 -12.76 2.90
N ILE A 51 5.31 -13.16 4.02
CA ILE A 51 6.06 -14.42 4.18
C ILE A 51 5.46 -15.15 5.38
N HIS A 52 4.55 -16.11 5.13
CA HIS A 52 4.03 -17.00 6.16
C HIS A 52 4.95 -18.21 6.30
N PHE A 53 5.65 -18.29 7.43
CA PHE A 53 6.59 -19.37 7.73
C PHE A 53 6.60 -19.62 9.23
N SER A 54 6.28 -20.84 9.66
CA SER A 54 6.23 -21.25 11.09
C SER A 54 6.20 -22.79 11.19
N PRO A 55 6.06 -23.38 12.38
CA PRO A 55 5.75 -24.81 12.53
C PRO A 55 4.57 -25.28 11.67
N ASN A 56 3.64 -24.40 11.28
CA ASN A 56 2.50 -24.75 10.42
C ASN A 56 2.95 -25.31 9.06
N THR A 57 4.01 -24.75 8.46
CA THR A 57 4.62 -25.27 7.22
C THR A 57 5.04 -26.72 7.36
N PHE A 58 5.55 -27.12 8.53
CA PHE A 58 6.07 -28.47 8.79
C PHE A 58 4.99 -29.46 9.22
N THR A 59 3.92 -28.96 9.85
CA THR A 59 2.79 -29.78 10.32
C THR A 59 1.64 -29.86 9.32
N ASN A 60 1.76 -29.20 8.18
CA ASN A 60 0.72 -29.12 7.14
C ASN A 60 -0.60 -28.53 7.67
N ARG A 61 -0.51 -27.44 8.44
CA ARG A 61 -1.66 -26.76 9.04
C ARG A 61 -1.67 -25.28 8.64
N GLU A 62 -2.86 -24.73 8.50
CA GLU A 62 -3.05 -23.27 8.39
C GLU A 62 -2.96 -22.59 9.75
N TRP A 63 -3.55 -23.20 10.77
CA TRP A 63 -3.54 -22.72 12.15
C TRP A 63 -3.10 -23.83 13.09
N GLY A 64 -1.89 -23.74 13.59
CA GLY A 64 -1.39 -24.60 14.65
C GLY A 64 -2.16 -24.40 15.96
N LEU A 65 -2.17 -25.38 16.83
CA LEU A 65 -2.88 -25.33 18.10
C LEU A 65 -2.06 -24.69 19.24
N GLY A 66 -0.76 -24.45 19.00
CA GLY A 66 0.16 -23.93 20.01
C GLY A 66 0.81 -25.01 20.87
N ASP A 67 0.61 -26.26 20.54
CA ASP A 67 1.23 -27.42 21.19
C ASP A 67 2.37 -28.05 20.37
N GLU A 68 2.73 -27.41 19.26
CA GLU A 68 3.77 -27.86 18.36
C GLU A 68 5.15 -27.87 19.07
N ASP A 69 5.86 -29.03 18.98
CA ASP A 69 7.25 -29.09 19.45
C ASP A 69 8.11 -28.11 18.64
N PRO A 70 8.86 -27.18 19.26
CA PRO A 70 9.79 -26.31 18.57
C PRO A 70 10.73 -26.99 17.57
N ASN A 71 11.07 -28.28 17.81
CA ASN A 71 11.94 -29.07 16.95
C ASN A 71 11.32 -29.44 15.59
N VAL A 72 10.00 -29.27 15.39
CA VAL A 72 9.40 -29.50 14.06
C VAL A 72 9.83 -28.39 13.08
N PHE A 73 10.17 -27.22 13.60
CA PHE A 73 10.73 -26.13 12.78
C PHE A 73 12.22 -26.42 12.48
N ASN A 74 12.47 -27.01 11.33
CA ASN A 74 13.83 -27.44 10.94
C ASN A 74 14.06 -27.35 9.42
N PRO A 75 14.04 -26.13 8.82
CA PRO A 75 14.34 -25.96 7.41
C PRO A 75 15.81 -26.27 7.11
N ASP A 76 16.07 -27.27 6.28
CA ASP A 76 17.42 -27.81 6.02
C ASP A 76 18.22 -27.02 4.95
N LYS A 77 17.53 -26.12 4.21
CA LYS A 77 18.15 -25.33 3.14
C LYS A 77 17.82 -23.83 3.25
N PHE A 78 17.39 -23.37 4.41
CA PHE A 78 16.94 -22.00 4.59
C PHE A 78 17.93 -20.99 4.04
N ASP A 79 17.52 -20.27 3.00
CA ASP A 79 18.27 -19.22 2.38
C ASP A 79 17.45 -17.91 2.29
N PRO A 80 17.68 -16.95 3.20
CA PRO A 80 16.94 -15.70 3.22
C PRO A 80 17.20 -14.80 1.99
N ASP A 81 18.39 -14.92 1.37
CA ASP A 81 18.69 -14.15 0.16
C ASP A 81 17.92 -14.70 -1.05
N GLU A 82 17.77 -16.03 -1.18
CA GLU A 82 16.96 -16.63 -2.24
C GLU A 82 15.49 -16.24 -2.10
N ILE A 83 14.92 -16.32 -0.89
CA ILE A 83 13.55 -15.89 -0.61
C ILE A 83 13.35 -14.44 -1.08
N VAL A 84 14.19 -13.51 -0.60
CA VAL A 84 14.05 -12.09 -0.90
C VAL A 84 14.29 -11.79 -2.38
N MET A 85 15.21 -12.50 -3.04
CA MET A 85 15.45 -12.35 -4.47
C MET A 85 14.27 -12.86 -5.31
N ALA A 86 13.60 -13.94 -4.90
CA ALA A 86 12.38 -14.42 -5.54
C ALA A 86 11.26 -13.36 -5.46
N LEU A 87 11.04 -12.78 -4.29
CA LEU A 87 10.08 -11.69 -4.10
C LEU A 87 10.43 -10.46 -4.97
N LYS A 88 11.69 -10.06 -4.96
CA LYS A 88 12.18 -8.95 -5.79
C LYS A 88 11.98 -9.21 -7.29
N ALA A 89 12.21 -10.44 -7.75
CA ALA A 89 11.96 -10.83 -9.13
C ALA A 89 10.48 -10.77 -9.51
N GLY A 90 9.58 -10.90 -8.54
CA GLY A 90 8.14 -10.65 -8.65
C GLY A 90 7.74 -9.17 -8.56
N GLY A 91 8.69 -8.23 -8.51
CA GLY A 91 8.43 -6.79 -8.45
C GLY A 91 8.06 -6.25 -7.08
N MET A 92 8.18 -7.06 -6.02
CA MET A 92 7.87 -6.64 -4.66
C MET A 92 8.83 -5.58 -4.15
N LYS A 93 8.31 -4.55 -3.48
CA LYS A 93 9.08 -3.41 -2.95
C LYS A 93 9.42 -3.59 -1.47
N GLY A 94 8.73 -4.49 -0.79
CA GLY A 94 8.91 -4.83 0.62
C GLY A 94 8.47 -6.25 0.91
N ALA A 95 8.76 -6.70 2.14
CA ALA A 95 8.30 -7.98 2.66
C ALA A 95 7.93 -7.86 4.14
N ILE A 96 6.80 -8.42 4.52
CA ILE A 96 6.30 -8.53 5.89
C ILE A 96 6.43 -10.00 6.30
N LEU A 97 7.19 -10.26 7.36
CA LEU A 97 7.35 -11.61 7.89
C LEU A 97 6.36 -11.85 9.03
N THR A 98 5.65 -12.98 9.01
CA THR A 98 4.89 -13.46 10.18
C THR A 98 5.85 -13.90 11.27
N ALA A 99 6.37 -12.95 12.06
CA ALA A 99 7.34 -13.21 13.11
C ALA A 99 6.78 -14.15 14.19
N LYS A 100 5.46 -14.08 14.47
CA LYS A 100 4.69 -15.01 15.29
C LYS A 100 3.28 -15.10 14.72
N HIS A 101 2.82 -16.28 14.34
CA HIS A 101 1.44 -16.57 13.94
C HIS A 101 0.60 -17.01 15.15
N HIS A 102 -0.65 -17.44 14.94
CA HIS A 102 -1.60 -17.83 16.00
C HIS A 102 -1.14 -19.01 16.86
N ASP A 103 -0.26 -19.90 16.33
CA ASP A 103 0.37 -20.98 17.08
C ASP A 103 1.24 -20.45 18.25
N GLY A 104 1.61 -19.19 18.25
CA GLY A 104 2.42 -18.55 19.28
C GLY A 104 3.92 -18.79 19.15
N PHE A 105 4.38 -19.51 18.10
CA PHE A 105 5.80 -19.77 17.89
C PHE A 105 6.52 -18.53 17.38
N CYS A 106 7.52 -18.06 18.13
CA CYS A 106 8.30 -16.90 17.77
C CYS A 106 9.51 -17.28 16.92
N LEU A 107 9.62 -16.70 15.71
CA LEU A 107 10.72 -16.95 14.78
C LEU A 107 12.03 -16.22 15.15
N TRP A 108 12.12 -15.65 16.35
CA TRP A 108 13.31 -15.02 16.92
C TRP A 108 13.53 -15.48 18.35
N PRO A 109 14.77 -15.38 18.90
CA PRO A 109 15.09 -15.79 20.27
C PRO A 109 14.54 -14.76 21.28
N THR A 110 13.21 -14.75 21.45
CA THR A 110 12.54 -13.91 22.44
C THR A 110 12.80 -14.40 23.86
N LYS A 111 12.77 -13.48 24.82
CA LYS A 111 12.77 -13.78 26.25
C LYS A 111 11.37 -13.81 26.85
N ALA A 112 10.35 -13.43 26.09
CA ALA A 112 8.98 -13.30 26.59
C ALA A 112 8.20 -14.62 26.64
N THR A 113 8.66 -15.65 25.92
CA THR A 113 8.08 -17.00 25.93
C THR A 113 9.15 -18.04 25.62
N ASP A 114 8.94 -19.28 26.08
CA ASP A 114 9.78 -20.42 25.72
C ASP A 114 9.34 -21.06 24.38
N HIS A 115 8.16 -20.72 23.85
CA HIS A 115 7.71 -21.21 22.54
C HIS A 115 8.34 -20.37 21.43
N ASN A 116 9.61 -20.61 21.15
CA ASN A 116 10.40 -19.82 20.19
C ASN A 116 11.53 -20.65 19.57
N ILE A 117 12.13 -20.10 18.53
CA ILE A 117 13.15 -20.74 17.71
C ILE A 117 14.42 -21.15 18.47
N SER A 118 14.75 -20.53 19.59
CA SER A 118 15.90 -20.91 20.40
C SER A 118 15.72 -22.24 21.15
N LYS A 119 14.50 -22.76 21.17
CA LYS A 119 14.15 -24.08 21.72
C LYS A 119 14.14 -25.17 20.65
N SER A 120 14.22 -24.80 19.37
CA SER A 120 14.46 -25.74 18.28
C SER A 120 15.94 -26.14 18.24
N THR A 121 16.23 -27.37 17.82
CA THR A 121 17.59 -27.82 17.49
C THR A 121 18.13 -27.25 16.21
N TRP A 122 17.27 -26.57 15.39
CA TRP A 122 17.70 -25.91 14.18
C TRP A 122 18.80 -24.88 14.46
N MET A 123 19.86 -24.92 13.65
CA MET A 123 21.07 -24.09 13.84
C MET A 123 21.66 -24.18 15.26
N GLY A 124 21.48 -25.31 15.96
CA GLY A 124 21.95 -25.49 17.34
C GLY A 124 21.28 -24.58 18.35
N GLY A 125 20.03 -24.17 18.12
CA GLY A 125 19.28 -23.23 18.98
C GLY A 125 19.68 -21.76 18.83
N GLN A 126 20.43 -21.42 17.78
CA GLN A 126 20.89 -20.05 17.52
C GLN A 126 20.19 -19.40 16.30
N GLY A 127 19.12 -20.02 15.80
CA GLY A 127 18.35 -19.48 14.70
C GLY A 127 17.64 -18.17 15.03
N ASP A 128 17.56 -17.28 14.05
CA ASP A 128 16.80 -16.03 14.10
C ASP A 128 16.34 -15.70 12.67
N VAL A 129 15.15 -16.19 12.29
CA VAL A 129 14.59 -15.99 10.96
C VAL A 129 14.25 -14.51 10.72
N VAL A 130 13.78 -13.82 11.76
CA VAL A 130 13.44 -12.39 11.66
C VAL A 130 14.68 -11.57 11.28
N LYS A 131 15.81 -11.83 11.96
CA LYS A 131 17.08 -11.19 11.62
C LYS A 131 17.55 -11.53 10.22
N ALA A 132 17.47 -12.81 9.85
CA ALA A 132 17.94 -13.29 8.55
C ALA A 132 17.19 -12.63 7.38
N ILE A 133 15.87 -12.58 7.44
CA ILE A 133 15.01 -11.95 6.41
C ILE A 133 15.19 -10.42 6.41
N ALA A 134 15.23 -9.77 7.60
CA ALA A 134 15.46 -8.33 7.69
C ALA A 134 16.79 -7.91 7.06
N ASP A 135 17.86 -8.67 7.32
CA ASP A 135 19.18 -8.41 6.75
C ASP A 135 19.21 -8.67 5.23
N ALA A 136 18.53 -9.72 4.74
CA ALA A 136 18.39 -10.00 3.31
C ALA A 136 17.60 -8.88 2.60
N CYS A 137 16.48 -8.43 3.16
CA CYS A 137 15.71 -7.29 2.63
C CYS A 137 16.61 -6.06 2.47
N ARG A 138 17.42 -5.76 3.48
CA ARG A 138 18.35 -4.62 3.46
C ARG A 138 19.43 -4.79 2.37
N ARG A 139 20.02 -6.00 2.23
CA ARG A 139 21.03 -6.27 1.18
C ARG A 139 20.46 -6.11 -0.22
N HIS A 140 19.21 -6.54 -0.43
CA HIS A 140 18.59 -6.54 -1.76
C HIS A 140 17.71 -5.32 -2.03
N GLY A 141 17.63 -4.37 -1.09
CA GLY A 141 16.91 -3.10 -1.26
C GLY A 141 15.40 -3.20 -1.17
N LEU A 142 14.86 -4.23 -0.49
CA LEU A 142 13.45 -4.32 -0.11
C LEU A 142 13.24 -3.67 1.26
N LYS A 143 12.06 -3.07 1.45
CA LYS A 143 11.63 -2.64 2.79
C LYS A 143 11.23 -3.87 3.61
N PHE A 144 11.43 -3.79 4.94
CA PHE A 144 11.08 -4.89 5.84
C PHE A 144 9.98 -4.48 6.80
N GLY A 145 9.01 -5.34 7.01
CA GLY A 145 7.91 -5.22 7.95
C GLY A 145 7.74 -6.49 8.78
N VAL A 146 6.98 -6.41 9.85
CA VAL A 146 6.71 -7.54 10.75
C VAL A 146 5.22 -7.66 11.03
N TYR A 147 4.75 -8.90 11.07
CA TYR A 147 3.46 -9.29 11.60
C TYR A 147 3.66 -9.97 12.94
N LEU A 148 2.89 -9.58 13.93
CA LEU A 148 2.85 -10.20 15.25
C LEU A 148 1.41 -10.52 15.63
N SER A 149 1.02 -11.81 15.57
CA SER A 149 -0.33 -12.22 15.97
C SER A 149 -0.62 -11.79 17.40
N PRO A 150 -1.72 -11.07 17.64
CA PRO A 150 -2.18 -10.80 19.00
C PRO A 150 -2.79 -12.04 19.66
N TRP A 151 -3.37 -12.95 18.88
CA TRP A 151 -3.82 -14.25 19.36
C TRP A 151 -2.64 -15.20 19.53
N ASP A 152 -2.55 -15.85 20.68
CA ASP A 152 -1.44 -16.74 21.03
C ASP A 152 -2.00 -18.02 21.66
N ARG A 153 -2.07 -19.07 20.85
CA ARG A 153 -2.67 -20.36 21.24
C ARG A 153 -1.77 -21.20 22.15
N ASN A 154 -0.47 -20.85 22.23
CA ASN A 154 0.47 -21.50 23.15
C ASN A 154 0.40 -20.91 24.56
N ASN A 155 0.27 -19.59 24.71
CA ASN A 155 0.53 -18.89 25.96
C ASN A 155 -0.54 -19.17 27.02
N ALA A 156 -0.13 -19.66 28.20
CA ALA A 156 -1.02 -19.93 29.33
C ALA A 156 -1.76 -18.69 29.87
N ASN A 157 -1.26 -17.50 29.59
CA ASN A 157 -1.85 -16.24 30.02
C ASN A 157 -2.76 -15.60 28.97
N TYR A 158 -2.84 -16.11 27.74
CA TYR A 158 -3.77 -15.57 26.76
C TYR A 158 -5.19 -15.53 27.29
N GLY A 159 -5.92 -14.45 27.04
CA GLY A 159 -7.24 -14.19 27.61
C GLY A 159 -7.24 -13.61 29.03
N LYS A 160 -6.06 -13.45 29.65
CA LYS A 160 -5.86 -12.83 30.96
C LYS A 160 -5.06 -11.54 30.84
N PRO A 161 -5.18 -10.58 31.80
CA PRO A 161 -4.43 -9.31 31.76
C PRO A 161 -2.91 -9.48 31.67
N GLU A 162 -2.37 -10.58 32.21
CA GLU A 162 -0.94 -10.90 32.28
C GLU A 162 -0.34 -11.16 30.87
N TYR A 163 -1.16 -11.45 29.86
CA TYR A 163 -0.67 -11.65 28.51
C TYR A 163 -0.25 -10.34 27.83
N ILE A 164 -0.91 -9.23 28.12
CA ILE A 164 -0.66 -7.96 27.41
C ILE A 164 0.79 -7.47 27.57
N PRO A 165 1.40 -7.47 28.77
CA PRO A 165 2.83 -7.20 28.91
C PRO A 165 3.74 -8.14 28.11
N ILE A 166 3.38 -9.42 28.00
CA ILE A 166 4.15 -10.41 27.22
C ILE A 166 4.10 -10.06 25.72
N TYR A 167 2.92 -9.80 25.19
CA TYR A 167 2.73 -9.37 23.80
C TYR A 167 3.50 -8.08 23.48
N ARG A 168 3.43 -7.09 24.37
CA ARG A 168 4.16 -5.83 24.20
C ARG A 168 5.67 -5.96 24.31
N GLU A 169 6.19 -6.88 25.13
CA GLU A 169 7.63 -7.16 25.17
C GLU A 169 8.08 -7.84 23.87
N GLN A 170 7.33 -8.81 23.34
CA GLN A 170 7.56 -9.41 22.02
C GLN A 170 7.60 -8.32 20.92
N LEU A 171 6.60 -7.45 20.90
CA LEU A 171 6.53 -6.36 19.93
C LEU A 171 7.70 -5.40 20.06
N LYS A 172 8.06 -4.99 21.29
CA LYS A 172 9.19 -4.11 21.55
C LYS A 172 10.52 -4.72 21.05
N GLU A 173 10.73 -6.02 21.25
CA GLU A 173 11.90 -6.72 20.72
C GLU A 173 11.96 -6.59 19.18
N LEU A 174 10.86 -6.80 18.48
CA LEU A 174 10.77 -6.66 17.02
C LEU A 174 11.03 -5.21 16.58
N LEU A 175 10.49 -4.24 17.28
CA LEU A 175 10.63 -2.81 16.95
C LEU A 175 12.04 -2.26 17.18
N THR A 176 12.88 -2.94 18.00
CA THR A 176 14.18 -2.38 18.43
C THR A 176 15.39 -3.15 17.93
N ARG A 177 15.25 -4.40 17.49
CA ARG A 177 16.41 -5.27 17.19
C ARG A 177 16.70 -5.41 15.68
N TYR A 178 15.75 -5.16 14.80
CA TYR A 178 15.82 -5.57 13.40
C TYR A 178 15.93 -4.42 12.40
N GLY A 179 16.15 -3.20 12.88
CA GLY A 179 16.31 -1.98 12.07
C GLY A 179 14.98 -1.32 11.74
N PRO A 180 14.95 -0.42 10.75
CA PRO A 180 13.75 0.31 10.40
C PRO A 180 12.72 -0.59 9.76
N LEU A 181 11.46 -0.43 10.18
CA LEU A 181 10.30 -1.11 9.63
C LEU A 181 9.47 -0.15 8.78
N PHE A 182 8.92 -0.64 7.66
CA PHE A 182 7.97 0.17 6.89
C PHE A 182 6.54 -0.06 7.35
N GLU A 183 6.26 -1.24 7.94
CA GLU A 183 4.94 -1.65 8.40
C GLU A 183 5.01 -2.60 9.58
N VAL A 184 4.05 -2.43 10.51
CA VAL A 184 3.76 -3.33 11.63
C VAL A 184 2.32 -3.80 11.51
N TRP A 185 2.13 -5.10 11.32
CA TRP A 185 0.87 -5.72 10.97
C TRP A 185 0.24 -6.42 12.18
N HIS A 186 -0.96 -6.01 12.55
CA HIS A 186 -1.75 -6.57 13.64
C HIS A 186 -3.00 -7.27 13.10
N ASP A 187 -3.06 -8.59 13.29
CA ASP A 187 -4.18 -9.40 12.86
C ASP A 187 -5.44 -9.16 13.70
N GLY A 188 -6.60 -9.20 13.06
CA GLY A 188 -7.89 -9.12 13.72
C GLY A 188 -8.37 -10.43 14.33
N ALA A 189 -7.75 -11.57 14.00
CA ALA A 189 -8.11 -12.86 14.57
C ALA A 189 -7.79 -12.93 16.06
N ASN A 190 -8.73 -13.43 16.85
CA ASN A 190 -8.62 -13.47 18.30
C ASN A 190 -9.58 -14.44 18.95
N GLY A 191 -9.06 -15.20 19.93
CA GLY A 191 -9.83 -16.17 20.69
C GLY A 191 -10.19 -17.43 19.89
N GLY A 192 -10.44 -18.50 20.58
CA GLY A 192 -10.75 -19.82 20.01
C GLY A 192 -10.07 -20.93 20.78
N ASP A 193 -10.03 -22.11 20.16
CA ASP A 193 -9.37 -23.30 20.72
C ASP A 193 -7.86 -23.13 20.72
N GLY A 194 -7.18 -23.67 21.72
CA GLY A 194 -5.74 -23.63 21.83
C GLY A 194 -5.18 -24.50 22.94
N TYR A 195 -3.87 -24.68 22.91
CA TYR A 195 -3.11 -25.40 23.94
C TYR A 195 -3.10 -24.64 25.27
N TYR A 196 -2.87 -23.34 25.24
CA TYR A 196 -2.87 -22.43 26.39
C TYR A 196 -2.11 -22.95 27.62
N GLY A 197 -0.87 -23.45 27.38
CA GLY A 197 -0.03 -23.97 28.43
C GLY A 197 -0.49 -25.32 28.99
N GLY A 198 -1.19 -26.15 28.21
CA GLY A 198 -1.70 -27.47 28.58
C GLY A 198 -3.18 -27.47 29.01
N ALA A 199 -3.87 -26.32 28.98
CA ALA A 199 -5.28 -26.28 29.36
C ALA A 199 -6.20 -26.92 28.31
N HIS A 200 -5.82 -26.88 27.02
CA HIS A 200 -6.60 -27.44 25.89
C HIS A 200 -8.06 -27.00 25.94
N GLU A 201 -8.28 -25.68 25.89
CA GLU A 201 -9.59 -25.09 26.04
C GLU A 201 -9.88 -24.02 24.96
N THR A 202 -11.12 -23.55 24.92
CA THR A 202 -11.52 -22.38 24.11
C THR A 202 -11.46 -21.14 24.98
N ARG A 203 -10.76 -20.09 24.53
CA ARG A 203 -10.73 -18.78 25.20
C ARG A 203 -11.34 -17.71 24.32
N SER A 204 -12.15 -16.88 24.92
CA SER A 204 -12.75 -15.69 24.32
C SER A 204 -12.30 -14.43 25.05
N ILE A 205 -12.27 -13.32 24.36
CA ILE A 205 -11.90 -12.01 24.92
C ILE A 205 -12.92 -10.95 24.49
N ASP A 206 -13.00 -9.86 25.23
CA ASP A 206 -13.65 -8.65 24.70
C ASP A 206 -12.67 -7.96 23.74
N ARG A 207 -12.89 -8.12 22.44
CA ARG A 207 -12.05 -7.60 21.36
C ARG A 207 -11.86 -6.09 21.44
N ARG A 208 -12.87 -5.36 21.97
CA ARG A 208 -12.87 -3.90 22.03
C ARG A 208 -11.85 -3.33 23.02
N THR A 209 -11.53 -4.08 24.07
CA THR A 209 -10.79 -3.55 25.22
C THR A 209 -9.57 -4.36 25.63
N TYR A 210 -9.56 -5.67 25.36
CA TYR A 210 -8.56 -6.60 25.91
C TYR A 210 -7.11 -6.20 25.57
N TYR A 211 -6.83 -5.90 24.30
CA TYR A 211 -5.45 -5.61 23.88
C TYR A 211 -4.96 -4.21 24.20
N ASP A 212 -5.86 -3.29 24.60
CA ASP A 212 -5.52 -1.87 24.81
C ASP A 212 -4.66 -1.34 23.63
N TRP A 213 -5.23 -1.41 22.43
CA TRP A 213 -4.57 -1.05 21.18
C TRP A 213 -3.99 0.36 21.18
N PRO A 214 -4.64 1.41 21.72
CA PRO A 214 -4.05 2.75 21.74
C PRO A 214 -2.67 2.78 22.39
N THR A 215 -2.49 2.13 23.56
CA THR A 215 -1.18 2.05 24.23
C THR A 215 -0.16 1.24 23.41
N THR A 216 -0.61 0.18 22.73
CA THR A 216 0.24 -0.65 21.89
C THR A 216 0.70 0.12 20.65
N TRP A 217 -0.20 0.85 19.97
CA TRP A 217 0.14 1.68 18.81
C TRP A 217 1.03 2.86 19.16
N ASP A 218 0.82 3.48 20.33
CA ASP A 218 1.72 4.53 20.86
C ASP A 218 3.16 4.03 21.03
N MET A 219 3.34 2.78 21.45
CA MET A 219 4.65 2.17 21.53
C MET A 219 5.28 2.01 20.13
N VAL A 220 4.52 1.54 19.14
CA VAL A 220 5.00 1.46 17.75
C VAL A 220 5.43 2.85 17.26
N ARG A 221 4.59 3.86 17.44
CA ARG A 221 4.89 5.25 17.02
C ARG A 221 6.17 5.80 17.63
N LYS A 222 6.41 5.51 18.90
CA LYS A 222 7.62 5.97 19.59
C LYS A 222 8.89 5.28 19.12
N LEU A 223 8.81 3.99 18.84
CA LEU A 223 9.99 3.19 18.49
C LEU A 223 10.27 3.13 16.99
N GLN A 224 9.22 3.24 16.16
CA GLN A 224 9.27 3.20 14.69
C GLN A 224 8.35 4.29 14.11
N PRO A 225 8.70 5.58 14.20
CA PRO A 225 7.82 6.69 13.82
C PRO A 225 7.45 6.70 12.32
N GLU A 226 8.30 6.14 11.47
CA GLU A 226 8.09 6.07 10.02
C GLU A 226 7.34 4.80 9.56
N ALA A 227 7.12 3.83 10.46
CA ALA A 227 6.36 2.63 10.14
C ALA A 227 4.85 2.94 10.04
N ASN A 228 4.19 2.35 9.05
CA ASN A 228 2.74 2.30 9.03
C ASN A 228 2.25 1.19 9.96
N ILE A 229 1.11 1.41 10.59
CA ILE A 229 0.47 0.41 11.43
C ILE A 229 -0.79 -0.06 10.70
N PHE A 230 -0.83 -1.35 10.42
CA PHE A 230 -1.99 -2.03 9.87
C PHE A 230 -2.83 -2.67 10.96
N SER A 231 -4.11 -2.55 10.84
CA SER A 231 -5.14 -3.43 11.43
C SER A 231 -6.43 -3.29 10.64
N ASP A 232 -7.48 -4.01 11.00
CA ASP A 232 -8.80 -3.90 10.35
C ASP A 232 -9.33 -2.46 10.28
N ILE A 233 -8.94 -1.63 11.24
CA ILE A 233 -9.44 -0.26 11.43
C ILE A 233 -8.34 0.81 11.41
N GLY A 234 -7.14 0.48 10.98
CA GLY A 234 -6.02 1.44 11.02
C GLY A 234 -5.09 1.24 12.23
N PRO A 235 -4.35 2.26 12.68
CA PRO A 235 -4.52 3.71 12.44
C PRO A 235 -3.89 4.29 11.17
N ASP A 236 -3.19 3.50 10.34
CA ASP A 236 -2.61 4.01 9.09
C ASP A 236 -3.16 3.32 7.84
N LEU A 237 -3.38 2.02 7.91
CA LEU A 237 -3.89 1.16 6.84
C LEU A 237 -5.05 0.32 7.37
N ARG A 238 -6.06 0.08 6.53
CA ARG A 238 -7.17 -0.81 6.87
C ARG A 238 -7.10 -2.10 6.07
N TRP A 239 -7.59 -3.18 6.65
CA TRP A 239 -7.90 -4.37 5.90
C TRP A 239 -8.99 -4.11 4.85
N VAL A 240 -8.82 -4.63 3.65
CA VAL A 240 -9.82 -4.47 2.57
C VAL A 240 -11.14 -5.19 2.85
N GLY A 241 -11.18 -6.10 3.83
CA GLY A 241 -12.39 -6.82 4.24
C GLY A 241 -12.59 -8.18 3.54
N ASN A 242 -11.61 -8.65 2.77
CA ASN A 242 -11.58 -9.98 2.16
C ASN A 242 -10.14 -10.44 1.96
N GLU A 243 -9.93 -11.76 1.90
CA GLU A 243 -8.64 -12.39 1.62
C GLU A 243 -8.53 -12.83 0.14
N GLU A 244 -9.38 -12.27 -0.71
CA GLU A 244 -9.38 -12.54 -2.16
C GLU A 244 -8.53 -11.51 -2.93
N GLY A 245 -8.02 -10.48 -2.26
CA GLY A 245 -7.05 -9.52 -2.77
C GLY A 245 -7.61 -8.42 -3.65
N PHE A 246 -8.87 -7.99 -3.45
CA PHE A 246 -9.45 -6.93 -4.25
C PHE A 246 -10.22 -5.88 -3.44
N ALA A 247 -10.16 -4.65 -3.91
CA ALA A 247 -11.05 -3.56 -3.51
C ALA A 247 -12.24 -3.45 -4.48
N ASN A 248 -13.31 -2.77 -4.06
CA ASN A 248 -14.44 -2.48 -4.95
C ASN A 248 -14.06 -1.49 -6.06
N GLU A 249 -14.90 -1.40 -7.11
CA GLU A 249 -14.72 -0.45 -8.22
C GLU A 249 -14.56 1.00 -7.71
N THR A 250 -15.37 1.40 -6.75
CA THR A 250 -15.17 2.63 -5.98
C THR A 250 -14.43 2.29 -4.70
N CYS A 251 -13.21 2.84 -4.53
CA CYS A 251 -12.41 2.66 -3.33
C CYS A 251 -11.89 4.01 -2.85
N TRP A 252 -12.34 4.42 -1.66
CA TRP A 252 -11.91 5.63 -1.00
C TRP A 252 -10.78 5.31 -0.03
N ALA A 253 -9.74 6.13 -0.03
CA ALA A 253 -8.68 6.06 0.97
C ALA A 253 -9.16 6.59 2.34
N THR A 254 -10.21 7.38 2.35
CA THR A 254 -10.87 7.81 3.60
C THR A 254 -11.82 6.73 4.12
N PHE A 255 -11.91 6.60 5.44
CA PHE A 255 -12.73 5.61 6.08
C PHE A 255 -13.22 6.11 7.45
N THR A 256 -14.47 5.79 7.79
CA THR A 256 -15.04 5.95 9.14
C THR A 256 -15.34 4.55 9.66
N PRO A 257 -14.41 3.89 10.38
CA PRO A 257 -14.63 2.55 10.88
C PRO A 257 -15.73 2.52 11.94
N MET A 258 -16.56 1.47 11.91
CA MET A 258 -17.63 1.23 12.90
C MET A 258 -17.50 -0.18 13.46
N GLY A 259 -17.79 -0.36 14.72
CA GLY A 259 -17.91 -1.68 15.35
C GLY A 259 -19.09 -2.49 14.79
N GLU A 260 -19.10 -3.79 15.04
CA GLU A 260 -20.12 -4.74 14.50
C GLU A 260 -21.57 -4.30 14.82
N ASN A 261 -21.78 -3.57 15.91
CA ASN A 261 -23.09 -3.07 16.33
C ASN A 261 -23.25 -1.54 16.13
N GLY A 262 -22.40 -0.92 15.32
CA GLY A 262 -22.40 0.54 15.11
C GLY A 262 -21.79 1.33 16.28
N ASP A 263 -21.10 0.66 17.20
CA ASP A 263 -20.38 1.25 18.33
C ASP A 263 -18.88 1.49 17.99
N LYS A 264 -18.05 1.74 19.01
CA LYS A 264 -16.62 2.00 18.81
C LYS A 264 -15.91 0.76 18.25
N PRO A 265 -15.23 0.87 17.10
CA PRO A 265 -14.50 -0.25 16.50
C PRO A 265 -13.22 -0.58 17.25
N ALA A 266 -12.72 -1.79 17.03
CA ALA A 266 -11.39 -2.24 17.41
C ALA A 266 -10.90 -3.29 16.42
N PRO A 267 -9.59 -3.56 16.31
CA PRO A 267 -9.09 -4.68 15.51
C PRO A 267 -9.77 -5.99 15.91
N GLY A 268 -10.32 -6.71 14.92
CA GLY A 268 -11.14 -7.90 15.11
C GLY A 268 -12.57 -7.62 15.56
N TYR A 269 -13.00 -6.35 15.66
CA TYR A 269 -14.35 -5.92 15.97
C TYR A 269 -14.75 -4.74 15.07
N VAL A 270 -15.02 -5.03 13.82
CA VAL A 270 -15.34 -4.04 12.79
C VAL A 270 -16.46 -4.54 11.86
N HIS A 271 -17.34 -3.61 11.46
CA HIS A 271 -18.32 -3.87 10.41
C HIS A 271 -17.60 -3.76 9.05
N SER A 272 -17.16 -4.91 8.52
CA SER A 272 -16.26 -4.99 7.37
C SER A 272 -16.90 -4.77 6.00
N GLU A 273 -18.23 -4.68 5.89
CA GLU A 273 -18.93 -4.52 4.60
C GLU A 273 -18.51 -3.27 3.80
N LEU A 274 -18.12 -2.20 4.50
CA LEU A 274 -17.64 -0.97 3.87
C LEU A 274 -16.13 -0.97 3.59
N SER A 275 -15.37 -1.91 4.15
CA SER A 275 -13.91 -1.93 4.02
C SER A 275 -13.42 -1.99 2.57
N PRO A 276 -14.05 -2.75 1.63
CA PRO A 276 -13.61 -2.77 0.24
C PRO A 276 -13.85 -1.45 -0.51
N THR A 277 -14.83 -0.65 -0.04
CA THR A 277 -15.20 0.64 -0.66
C THR A 277 -14.56 1.83 0.07
N GLY A 278 -14.36 1.73 1.38
CA GLY A 278 -14.07 2.88 2.23
C GLY A 278 -15.29 3.77 2.42
N THR A 279 -15.09 4.95 3.00
CA THR A 279 -16.15 5.94 3.25
C THR A 279 -15.83 7.24 2.51
N HIS A 280 -16.69 7.65 1.59
CA HIS A 280 -16.56 8.94 0.94
C HIS A 280 -16.55 10.06 1.98
N ASN A 281 -15.50 10.88 1.99
CA ASN A 281 -15.27 11.91 3.02
C ASN A 281 -15.26 11.35 4.46
N GLY A 282 -14.74 10.12 4.65
CA GLY A 282 -14.58 9.52 5.97
C GLY A 282 -13.65 10.31 6.89
N ASP A 283 -13.72 10.02 8.19
CA ASP A 283 -13.06 10.80 9.23
C ASP A 283 -11.55 10.57 9.33
N GLU A 284 -11.04 9.47 8.77
CA GLU A 284 -9.64 9.10 8.83
C GLU A 284 -9.10 8.73 7.44
N TRP A 285 -7.78 8.98 7.23
CA TRP A 285 -7.09 8.50 6.03
C TRP A 285 -6.57 7.09 6.28
N LEU A 286 -7.30 6.10 5.81
CA LEU A 286 -7.03 4.67 5.97
C LEU A 286 -7.16 3.96 4.63
N PRO A 287 -6.17 4.07 3.73
CA PRO A 287 -6.20 3.35 2.45
C PRO A 287 -6.28 1.85 2.69
N ALA A 288 -6.98 1.16 1.78
CA ALA A 288 -7.16 -0.28 1.86
C ALA A 288 -5.86 -1.01 1.51
N GLU A 289 -5.59 -2.10 2.22
CA GLU A 289 -4.61 -3.09 1.87
C GLU A 289 -5.31 -4.38 1.46
N CYS A 290 -4.98 -4.86 0.25
CA CYS A 290 -5.56 -6.07 -0.34
C CYS A 290 -4.57 -7.22 -0.15
N ASP A 291 -4.81 -8.03 0.85
CA ASP A 291 -4.03 -9.23 1.15
C ASP A 291 -4.62 -10.46 0.47
N VAL A 292 -3.77 -11.29 -0.07
CA VAL A 292 -4.14 -12.58 -0.70
C VAL A 292 -2.92 -13.48 -0.81
N SER A 293 -3.12 -14.79 -0.73
CA SER A 293 -2.04 -15.74 -0.95
C SER A 293 -1.90 -16.13 -2.42
N ILE A 294 -0.65 -16.35 -2.88
CA ILE A 294 -0.36 -16.92 -4.21
C ILE A 294 -0.85 -18.36 -4.32
N ARG A 295 -1.01 -19.05 -3.20
CA ARG A 295 -1.52 -20.42 -3.06
C ARG A 295 -2.92 -20.43 -2.44
N PRO A 296 -3.65 -21.56 -2.39
CA PRO A 296 -4.94 -21.63 -1.71
C PRO A 296 -4.87 -21.32 -0.21
N GLY A 297 -3.79 -21.74 0.47
CA GLY A 297 -3.54 -21.51 1.89
C GLY A 297 -2.54 -20.37 2.12
N TRP A 298 -2.43 -19.89 3.38
CA TRP A 298 -1.43 -18.91 3.81
C TRP A 298 -0.06 -19.55 4.01
N PHE A 299 -0.03 -20.77 4.55
CA PHE A 299 1.19 -21.56 4.65
C PHE A 299 1.39 -22.45 3.43
N TRP A 300 2.62 -22.89 3.20
CA TRP A 300 2.95 -23.82 2.13
C TRP A 300 2.42 -25.23 2.47
N HIS A 301 1.80 -25.87 1.45
CA HIS A 301 1.36 -27.26 1.48
C HIS A 301 1.83 -27.98 0.23
N GLU A 302 2.33 -29.20 0.39
CA GLU A 302 2.90 -29.99 -0.70
C GLU A 302 1.93 -30.29 -1.84
N ASP A 303 0.64 -30.49 -1.50
CA ASP A 303 -0.44 -30.79 -2.48
C ASP A 303 -1.00 -29.55 -3.19
N GLN A 304 -0.34 -28.39 -3.09
CA GLN A 304 -0.79 -27.12 -3.69
C GLN A 304 0.13 -26.58 -4.79
N ASN A 305 1.18 -27.32 -5.18
CA ASN A 305 2.12 -26.83 -6.21
C ASN A 305 1.48 -26.65 -7.59
N ASP A 306 0.43 -27.37 -7.90
CA ASP A 306 -0.39 -27.23 -9.12
C ASP A 306 -1.52 -26.18 -9.00
N LYS A 307 -1.65 -25.54 -7.84
CA LYS A 307 -2.74 -24.59 -7.52
C LYS A 307 -2.24 -23.15 -7.34
N VAL A 308 -0.97 -22.90 -7.68
CA VAL A 308 -0.37 -21.55 -7.66
C VAL A 308 -1.13 -20.64 -8.61
N LYS A 309 -1.47 -19.43 -8.17
CA LYS A 309 -2.13 -18.43 -9.03
C LYS A 309 -1.30 -18.17 -10.28
N THR A 310 -1.94 -18.21 -11.43
CA THR A 310 -1.32 -17.94 -12.72
C THR A 310 -0.91 -16.47 -12.85
N PRO A 311 0.06 -16.13 -13.72
CA PRO A 311 0.43 -14.74 -13.99
C PRO A 311 -0.77 -13.86 -14.37
N ALA A 312 -1.72 -14.39 -15.13
CA ALA A 312 -2.93 -13.67 -15.53
C ALA A 312 -3.85 -13.34 -14.33
N GLN A 313 -3.97 -14.26 -13.37
CA GLN A 313 -4.71 -14.02 -12.12
C GLN A 313 -4.00 -12.95 -11.25
N LEU A 314 -2.68 -12.99 -11.16
CA LEU A 314 -1.90 -11.97 -10.42
C LEU A 314 -2.02 -10.58 -11.07
N VAL A 315 -1.99 -10.51 -12.40
CA VAL A 315 -2.24 -9.26 -13.15
C VAL A 315 -3.65 -8.74 -12.86
N ASP A 316 -4.67 -9.60 -12.87
CA ASP A 316 -6.05 -9.21 -12.55
C ASP A 316 -6.17 -8.65 -11.12
N LEU A 317 -5.49 -9.27 -10.15
CA LEU A 317 -5.41 -8.78 -8.77
C LEU A 317 -4.73 -7.41 -8.68
N TYR A 318 -3.65 -7.18 -9.44
CA TYR A 318 -3.00 -5.87 -9.51
C TYR A 318 -3.98 -4.77 -9.99
N TYR A 319 -4.78 -5.05 -11.02
CA TYR A 319 -5.80 -4.11 -11.48
C TYR A 319 -6.92 -3.89 -10.44
N LYS A 320 -7.26 -4.92 -9.66
CA LYS A 320 -8.34 -4.87 -8.66
C LYS A 320 -7.89 -4.33 -7.30
N SER A 321 -6.59 -4.21 -7.06
CA SER A 321 -6.01 -3.62 -5.84
C SER A 321 -5.36 -2.27 -6.16
N VAL A 322 -4.14 -2.26 -6.68
CA VAL A 322 -3.40 -1.04 -7.05
C VAL A 322 -4.18 -0.19 -8.04
N GLY A 323 -4.79 -0.82 -9.05
CA GLY A 323 -5.60 -0.12 -10.05
C GLY A 323 -6.89 0.49 -9.51
N ARG A 324 -7.20 0.31 -8.23
CA ARG A 324 -8.34 0.90 -7.52
C ARG A 324 -7.92 1.75 -6.31
N GLY A 325 -6.63 2.12 -6.26
CA GLY A 325 -6.08 3.02 -5.23
C GLY A 325 -5.72 2.34 -3.91
N ALA A 326 -5.78 1.00 -3.83
CA ALA A 326 -5.35 0.19 -2.71
C ALA A 326 -3.89 -0.30 -2.86
N SER A 327 -3.32 -0.90 -1.83
CA SER A 327 -2.06 -1.65 -1.96
C SER A 327 -2.31 -3.13 -2.23
N PHE A 328 -1.31 -3.82 -2.79
CA PHE A 328 -1.35 -5.24 -3.09
C PHE A 328 -0.32 -5.98 -2.22
N LEU A 329 -0.80 -6.71 -1.22
CA LEU A 329 -0.02 -7.55 -0.32
C LEU A 329 -0.18 -9.01 -0.72
N LEU A 330 0.83 -9.57 -1.41
CA LEU A 330 0.81 -10.94 -1.90
C LEU A 330 1.60 -11.86 -0.98
N ASN A 331 0.94 -12.85 -0.40
CA ASN A 331 1.62 -13.86 0.40
C ASN A 331 2.31 -14.91 -0.50
N VAL A 332 3.60 -15.14 -0.22
CA VAL A 332 4.44 -16.11 -0.90
C VAL A 332 5.16 -16.96 0.17
N PRO A 333 4.57 -18.10 0.56
CA PRO A 333 5.07 -18.89 1.67
C PRO A 333 6.27 -19.76 1.28
N PRO A 334 7.35 -19.77 2.09
CA PRO A 334 8.44 -20.73 1.92
C PRO A 334 7.98 -22.18 2.20
N ASP A 335 8.60 -23.12 1.52
CA ASP A 335 8.42 -24.57 1.72
C ASP A 335 9.11 -25.07 3.00
N ARG A 336 9.06 -26.39 3.24
CA ARG A 336 9.73 -27.05 4.38
C ARG A 336 11.25 -26.96 4.34
N HIS A 337 11.85 -26.72 3.16
CA HIS A 337 13.28 -26.48 3.04
C HIS A 337 13.66 -25.07 3.44
N GLY A 338 12.70 -24.13 3.51
CA GLY A 338 12.92 -22.70 3.74
C GLY A 338 13.30 -21.96 2.46
N LEU A 339 12.74 -22.35 1.32
CA LEU A 339 12.93 -21.78 -0.01
C LEU A 339 11.57 -21.46 -0.63
N ILE A 340 11.54 -20.58 -1.63
CA ILE A 340 10.33 -20.37 -2.45
C ILE A 340 10.31 -21.43 -3.55
N GLU A 341 9.19 -22.13 -3.69
CA GLU A 341 9.01 -23.15 -4.72
C GLU A 341 9.07 -22.58 -6.14
N GLN A 342 9.60 -23.36 -7.07
CA GLN A 342 9.80 -22.92 -8.45
C GLN A 342 8.51 -22.46 -9.16
N PRO A 343 7.33 -23.11 -8.98
CA PRO A 343 6.07 -22.62 -9.56
C PRO A 343 5.68 -21.22 -9.11
N ASP A 344 5.93 -20.87 -7.84
CA ASP A 344 5.67 -19.53 -7.31
C ASP A 344 6.62 -18.51 -7.96
N ILE A 345 7.91 -18.83 -8.04
CA ILE A 345 8.93 -17.99 -8.67
C ILE A 345 8.59 -17.73 -10.15
N ASP A 346 8.18 -18.76 -10.87
CA ASP A 346 7.84 -18.65 -12.30
C ASP A 346 6.60 -17.78 -12.51
N SER A 347 5.58 -17.96 -11.68
CA SER A 347 4.36 -17.15 -11.73
C SER A 347 4.64 -15.67 -11.39
N LEU A 348 5.44 -15.43 -10.33
CA LEU A 348 5.84 -14.07 -9.91
C LEU A 348 6.62 -13.35 -11.01
N LYS A 349 7.62 -14.01 -11.60
CA LYS A 349 8.44 -13.43 -12.70
C LYS A 349 7.60 -13.08 -13.92
N ALA A 350 6.75 -14.02 -14.34
CA ALA A 350 5.90 -13.80 -15.51
C ALA A 350 4.85 -12.71 -15.27
N TYR A 351 4.26 -12.65 -14.06
CA TYR A 351 3.41 -11.54 -13.64
C TYR A 351 4.14 -10.20 -13.73
N HIS A 352 5.31 -10.09 -13.11
CA HIS A 352 6.07 -8.86 -13.08
C HIS A 352 6.49 -8.40 -14.49
N GLU A 353 6.90 -9.34 -15.34
CA GLU A 353 7.22 -9.06 -16.74
C GLU A 353 6.04 -8.47 -17.51
N ILE A 354 4.81 -8.97 -17.30
CA ILE A 354 3.60 -8.40 -17.91
C ILE A 354 3.38 -6.96 -17.41
N ILE A 355 3.49 -6.72 -16.10
CA ILE A 355 3.30 -5.39 -15.52
C ILE A 355 4.37 -4.42 -16.04
N GLU A 356 5.65 -4.81 -16.01
CA GLU A 356 6.74 -3.97 -16.54
C GLU A 356 6.55 -3.63 -18.02
N LYS A 357 6.23 -4.61 -18.84
CA LYS A 357 5.99 -4.37 -20.27
C LYS A 357 4.78 -3.47 -20.52
N THR A 358 3.72 -3.66 -19.75
CA THR A 358 2.51 -2.84 -19.87
C THR A 358 2.83 -1.37 -19.61
N PHE A 359 3.57 -1.06 -18.54
CA PHE A 359 3.81 0.31 -18.10
C PHE A 359 5.15 0.91 -18.56
N ALA A 360 5.96 0.17 -19.33
CA ALA A 360 7.27 0.63 -19.82
C ALA A 360 7.21 1.90 -20.66
N HIS A 361 6.16 2.06 -21.44
CA HIS A 361 6.03 3.15 -22.39
C HIS A 361 4.63 3.80 -22.32
N ASN A 362 4.58 5.02 -21.77
CA ASN A 362 3.37 5.83 -21.84
C ASN A 362 3.18 6.37 -23.27
N LEU A 363 2.19 5.83 -23.99
CA LEU A 363 1.89 6.18 -25.38
C LEU A 363 1.35 7.62 -25.54
N ALA A 364 0.89 8.24 -24.45
CA ALA A 364 0.47 9.64 -24.42
C ALA A 364 1.64 10.62 -24.27
N LYS A 365 2.85 10.13 -23.91
CA LYS A 365 4.02 10.99 -23.67
C LYS A 365 4.45 11.66 -24.97
N GLY A 366 4.51 13.00 -24.96
CA GLY A 366 4.84 13.81 -26.14
C GLY A 366 3.61 14.36 -26.88
N ALA A 367 2.38 14.04 -26.43
CA ALA A 367 1.17 14.65 -26.95
C ALA A 367 1.19 16.18 -26.74
N LYS A 368 0.53 16.92 -27.63
CA LYS A 368 0.20 18.32 -27.39
C LYS A 368 -1.04 18.38 -26.52
N LEU A 369 -0.94 19.12 -25.42
CA LEU A 369 -1.98 19.19 -24.41
C LEU A 369 -2.68 20.56 -24.44
N VAL A 370 -4.01 20.53 -24.36
CA VAL A 370 -4.84 21.73 -24.19
C VAL A 370 -5.78 21.49 -23.02
N ALA A 371 -5.53 22.17 -21.91
CA ALA A 371 -6.42 22.12 -20.75
C ALA A 371 -7.44 23.25 -20.82
N SER A 372 -8.66 22.99 -20.38
CA SER A 372 -9.73 24.00 -20.25
C SER A 372 -9.39 25.09 -19.20
N ASN A 373 -8.56 24.76 -18.21
CA ASN A 373 -8.08 25.69 -17.19
C ASN A 373 -6.73 25.20 -16.62
N VAL A 374 -5.89 26.16 -16.21
CA VAL A 374 -4.64 25.95 -15.45
C VAL A 374 -4.61 26.94 -14.30
N ARG A 375 -4.41 26.46 -13.09
CA ARG A 375 -4.41 27.24 -11.86
C ARG A 375 -3.52 28.49 -11.97
N GLY A 376 -4.16 29.68 -11.90
CA GLY A 376 -3.51 31.00 -11.99
C GLY A 376 -2.66 31.21 -13.25
N ASN A 377 -2.83 30.41 -14.30
CA ASN A 377 -1.90 30.29 -15.44
C ASN A 377 -0.43 30.11 -15.02
N ASP A 378 -0.20 29.57 -13.82
CA ASP A 378 1.13 29.39 -13.25
C ASP A 378 1.77 28.11 -13.80
N ARG A 379 3.04 28.23 -14.21
CA ARG A 379 3.85 27.11 -14.71
C ARG A 379 3.99 25.98 -13.70
N ALA A 380 3.85 26.24 -12.41
CA ALA A 380 3.89 25.21 -11.37
C ALA A 380 2.77 24.18 -11.52
N TYR A 381 1.61 24.58 -12.05
CA TYR A 381 0.41 23.73 -12.20
C TYR A 381 0.04 23.45 -13.66
N ARG A 382 0.99 23.58 -14.57
CA ARG A 382 0.79 23.41 -16.02
C ARG A 382 0.30 22.00 -16.36
N VAL A 383 -0.40 21.89 -17.49
CA VAL A 383 -1.04 20.65 -17.93
C VAL A 383 -0.04 19.52 -18.22
N GLU A 384 1.21 19.83 -18.59
CA GLU A 384 2.27 18.84 -18.84
C GLU A 384 2.65 18.08 -17.56
N ASN A 385 2.32 18.60 -16.39
CA ASN A 385 2.49 17.88 -15.13
C ASN A 385 1.62 16.61 -15.03
N LEU A 386 0.60 16.45 -15.89
CA LEU A 386 -0.09 15.16 -16.05
C LEU A 386 0.85 14.01 -16.40
N PHE A 387 1.99 14.30 -17.03
CA PHE A 387 3.00 13.28 -17.34
C PHE A 387 4.14 13.19 -16.31
N SER A 388 3.97 13.85 -15.15
CA SER A 388 4.93 13.69 -14.05
C SER A 388 5.03 12.23 -13.60
N GLU A 389 6.21 11.86 -13.12
CA GLU A 389 6.51 10.52 -12.59
C GLU A 389 6.41 10.49 -11.04
N ASN A 390 6.08 11.62 -10.42
CA ASN A 390 5.84 11.71 -8.98
C ASN A 390 4.73 12.73 -8.67
N GLY A 391 4.08 12.57 -7.53
CA GLY A 391 2.95 13.39 -7.09
C GLY A 391 3.30 14.81 -6.61
N ASP A 392 4.58 15.20 -6.60
CA ASP A 392 5.00 16.55 -6.19
C ASP A 392 4.74 17.60 -7.29
N HIS A 393 4.65 17.13 -8.53
CA HIS A 393 4.32 17.93 -9.69
C HIS A 393 3.01 17.43 -10.30
N TYR A 394 1.97 18.24 -10.24
CA TYR A 394 0.63 17.91 -10.70
C TYR A 394 0.02 19.06 -11.51
N TRP A 395 -0.88 18.74 -12.42
CA TRP A 395 -1.78 19.70 -13.01
C TRP A 395 -2.92 20.00 -12.05
N ALA A 396 -3.25 21.28 -11.90
CA ALA A 396 -4.39 21.73 -11.10
C ALA A 396 -5.12 22.89 -11.80
N THR A 397 -6.40 23.04 -11.44
CA THR A 397 -7.25 24.13 -11.90
C THR A 397 -7.46 25.18 -10.81
N ASP A 398 -8.05 26.33 -11.20
CA ASP A 398 -8.52 27.31 -10.23
C ASP A 398 -9.59 26.73 -9.31
N ASP A 399 -9.72 27.26 -8.10
CA ASP A 399 -10.53 26.65 -7.03
C ASP A 399 -12.01 26.45 -7.42
N ASN A 400 -12.55 27.27 -8.31
CA ASN A 400 -13.94 27.20 -8.78
C ASN A 400 -14.14 26.35 -10.05
N VAL A 401 -13.07 25.73 -10.58
CA VAL A 401 -13.13 24.88 -11.78
C VAL A 401 -12.99 23.42 -11.36
N THR A 402 -14.12 22.74 -11.25
CA THR A 402 -14.23 21.39 -10.69
C THR A 402 -14.49 20.28 -11.72
N ASP A 403 -14.88 20.65 -12.93
CA ASP A 403 -15.22 19.76 -14.06
C ASP A 403 -14.39 20.06 -15.34
N PRO A 404 -13.05 20.23 -15.21
CA PRO A 404 -12.23 20.58 -16.37
C PRO A 404 -12.02 19.38 -17.31
N SER A 405 -11.54 19.73 -18.51
CA SER A 405 -11.08 18.74 -19.47
C SER A 405 -9.67 19.05 -19.99
N VAL A 406 -9.00 18.00 -20.47
CA VAL A 406 -7.72 18.10 -21.17
C VAL A 406 -7.84 17.33 -22.49
N GLU A 407 -7.55 18.01 -23.59
CA GLU A 407 -7.42 17.37 -24.90
C GLU A 407 -5.95 17.05 -25.16
N LEU A 408 -5.70 15.84 -25.67
CA LEU A 408 -4.38 15.32 -26.02
C LEU A 408 -4.36 15.03 -27.52
N ASP A 409 -3.56 15.79 -28.28
CA ASP A 409 -3.22 15.43 -29.66
C ASP A 409 -1.95 14.56 -29.64
N LEU A 410 -2.11 13.28 -29.92
CA LEU A 410 -1.05 12.26 -29.87
C LEU A 410 -0.08 12.35 -31.06
N GLN A 411 -0.32 13.27 -32.00
CA GLN A 411 0.46 13.54 -33.21
C GLN A 411 0.44 12.41 -34.26
N LYS A 412 0.04 11.22 -33.90
CA LYS A 412 -0.15 10.03 -34.75
C LYS A 412 -1.09 9.05 -34.04
N PRO A 413 -1.78 8.21 -34.78
CA PRO A 413 -2.58 7.15 -34.18
C PRO A 413 -1.71 6.23 -33.29
N VAL A 414 -2.20 5.94 -32.07
CA VAL A 414 -1.65 4.96 -31.14
C VAL A 414 -2.73 3.96 -30.76
N THR A 415 -2.34 2.73 -30.45
CA THR A 415 -3.23 1.67 -30.00
C THR A 415 -2.97 1.38 -28.53
N PHE A 416 -3.99 1.49 -27.69
CA PHE A 416 -3.92 1.26 -26.25
C PHE A 416 -5.13 0.48 -25.75
N ASP A 417 -5.01 -0.17 -24.60
CA ASP A 417 -6.08 -0.88 -23.90
C ASP A 417 -6.03 -0.66 -22.39
N VAL A 418 -5.08 0.14 -21.90
CA VAL A 418 -4.99 0.49 -20.47
C VAL A 418 -4.87 2.00 -20.32
N ILE A 419 -5.66 2.57 -19.42
CA ILE A 419 -5.64 3.98 -19.04
C ILE A 419 -5.23 4.07 -17.57
N ARG A 420 -4.32 4.98 -17.22
CA ARG A 420 -3.92 5.28 -15.85
C ARG A 420 -4.16 6.74 -15.51
N LEU A 421 -4.60 7.00 -14.29
CA LEU A 421 -4.68 8.32 -13.70
C LEU A 421 -4.30 8.26 -12.21
N ARG A 422 -3.68 9.33 -11.68
CA ARG A 422 -3.30 9.48 -10.28
C ARG A 422 -3.68 10.85 -9.75
N GLU A 423 -4.03 10.92 -8.48
CA GLU A 423 -4.21 12.18 -7.76
C GLU A 423 -2.97 12.55 -6.95
N ALA A 424 -2.79 13.83 -6.70
CA ALA A 424 -1.85 14.36 -5.71
C ALA A 424 -2.44 14.14 -4.31
N ILE A 425 -2.39 12.89 -3.82
CA ILE A 425 -3.08 12.43 -2.60
C ILE A 425 -2.67 13.18 -1.34
N GLN A 426 -1.49 13.82 -1.31
CA GLN A 426 -1.08 14.72 -0.22
C GLN A 426 -2.02 15.91 -0.03
N LEU A 427 -2.89 16.19 -1.00
CA LEU A 427 -3.95 17.19 -0.93
C LEU A 427 -5.33 16.59 -0.61
N GLY A 428 -5.40 15.31 -0.28
CA GLY A 428 -6.63 14.54 -0.10
C GLY A 428 -7.13 13.89 -1.39
N GLN A 429 -8.10 13.02 -1.28
CA GLN A 429 -8.77 12.37 -2.42
C GLN A 429 -9.92 13.27 -2.89
N ARG A 430 -9.85 13.76 -4.12
CA ARG A 430 -10.65 14.88 -4.63
C ARG A 430 -11.65 14.44 -5.70
N LEU A 431 -11.26 13.51 -6.59
CA LEU A 431 -12.11 13.09 -7.70
C LEU A 431 -13.14 12.05 -7.29
N GLU A 432 -14.39 12.32 -7.63
CA GLU A 432 -15.50 11.38 -7.50
C GLU A 432 -15.70 10.55 -8.77
N SER A 433 -15.44 11.15 -9.95
CA SER A 433 -15.47 10.44 -11.22
C SER A 433 -14.76 11.18 -12.34
N PHE A 434 -14.30 10.42 -13.33
CA PHE A 434 -13.71 10.93 -14.55
C PHE A 434 -14.06 10.00 -15.73
N ALA A 435 -13.90 10.54 -16.95
CA ALA A 435 -14.06 9.80 -18.19
C ALA A 435 -12.95 10.13 -19.17
N VAL A 436 -12.66 9.20 -20.05
CA VAL A 436 -11.73 9.34 -21.17
C VAL A 436 -12.47 9.08 -22.47
N ASP A 437 -12.38 10.03 -23.38
CA ASP A 437 -12.93 9.91 -24.73
C ASP A 437 -11.79 9.73 -25.74
N ALA A 438 -12.08 8.99 -26.81
CA ALA A 438 -11.24 8.91 -28.00
C ALA A 438 -11.95 9.55 -29.20
N MET A 439 -11.18 10.11 -30.12
CA MET A 439 -11.72 10.64 -31.39
C MET A 439 -11.91 9.47 -32.36
N GLU A 440 -13.15 9.25 -32.79
CA GLU A 440 -13.51 8.26 -33.78
C GLU A 440 -14.36 8.88 -34.89
N SER A 441 -13.87 8.81 -36.11
CA SER A 441 -14.60 9.35 -37.32
C SER A 441 -15.02 10.83 -37.21
N GLY A 442 -14.30 11.63 -36.43
CA GLY A 442 -14.56 13.06 -36.21
C GLY A 442 -15.39 13.40 -34.97
N ASP A 443 -15.89 12.41 -34.24
CA ASP A 443 -16.68 12.58 -33.03
C ASP A 443 -15.95 12.04 -31.79
N TRP A 444 -16.17 12.68 -30.63
CA TRP A 444 -15.70 12.20 -29.35
C TRP A 444 -16.60 11.06 -28.86
N LYS A 445 -16.00 9.91 -28.55
CA LYS A 445 -16.68 8.76 -27.94
C LYS A 445 -16.01 8.42 -26.61
N GLU A 446 -16.81 8.22 -25.57
CA GLU A 446 -16.32 7.72 -24.28
C GLU A 446 -15.83 6.27 -24.46
N VAL A 447 -14.59 6.04 -24.08
CA VAL A 447 -13.94 4.73 -24.18
C VAL A 447 -13.64 4.13 -22.80
N GLY A 448 -13.70 4.93 -21.74
CA GLY A 448 -13.53 4.46 -20.37
C GLY A 448 -13.93 5.53 -19.37
N SER A 449 -14.51 5.08 -18.27
CA SER A 449 -14.84 5.95 -17.12
C SER A 449 -14.63 5.19 -15.82
N ALA A 450 -14.42 5.92 -14.74
CA ALA A 450 -14.28 5.33 -13.41
C ALA A 450 -14.67 6.31 -12.31
N THR A 451 -15.06 5.75 -11.17
CA THR A 451 -15.24 6.48 -9.91
C THR A 451 -13.94 6.44 -9.11
N SER A 452 -13.72 7.41 -8.23
CA SER A 452 -12.55 7.55 -7.35
C SER A 452 -11.19 7.32 -8.06
N VAL A 453 -10.17 8.02 -7.72
CA VAL A 453 -8.83 7.86 -8.30
C VAL A 453 -7.81 7.49 -7.22
N GLY A 454 -7.58 8.38 -6.26
CA GLY A 454 -6.61 8.15 -5.19
C GLY A 454 -5.18 8.04 -5.70
N SER A 455 -4.39 7.13 -5.09
CA SER A 455 -2.98 6.93 -5.43
C SER A 455 -2.77 6.42 -6.86
N CYS A 456 -3.70 5.59 -7.37
CA CYS A 456 -3.67 5.05 -8.73
C CYS A 456 -5.04 4.55 -9.15
N ARG A 457 -5.48 4.94 -10.33
CA ARG A 457 -6.64 4.33 -11.00
C ARG A 457 -6.23 3.78 -12.35
N LEU A 458 -6.52 2.51 -12.57
CA LEU A 458 -6.34 1.83 -13.86
C LEU A 458 -7.70 1.47 -14.44
N ILE A 459 -7.86 1.69 -15.74
CA ILE A 459 -8.99 1.19 -16.53
C ILE A 459 -8.41 0.26 -17.58
N ARG A 460 -8.85 -0.99 -17.57
CA ARG A 460 -8.54 -1.97 -18.61
C ARG A 460 -9.73 -2.04 -19.55
N LEU A 461 -9.52 -1.69 -20.82
CA LEU A 461 -10.55 -1.68 -21.85
C LEU A 461 -10.84 -3.10 -22.34
N ASP A 462 -12.10 -3.37 -22.69
CA ASP A 462 -12.52 -4.67 -23.22
C ASP A 462 -11.86 -5.00 -24.58
N SER A 463 -11.52 -3.97 -25.35
CA SER A 463 -10.81 -4.08 -26.62
C SER A 463 -9.87 -2.90 -26.84
N PRO A 464 -8.74 -3.10 -27.54
CA PRO A 464 -7.82 -2.01 -27.85
C PRO A 464 -8.47 -0.94 -28.72
N ILE A 465 -8.15 0.33 -28.41
CA ILE A 465 -8.60 1.52 -29.14
C ILE A 465 -7.41 2.10 -29.92
N THR A 466 -7.65 2.48 -31.17
CA THR A 466 -6.65 3.19 -32.00
C THR A 466 -7.16 4.59 -32.33
N THR A 467 -6.46 5.61 -31.89
CA THR A 467 -6.81 7.02 -32.13
C THR A 467 -5.59 7.94 -32.08
N ASP A 468 -5.68 9.11 -32.69
CA ASP A 468 -4.67 10.17 -32.59
C ASP A 468 -5.07 11.30 -31.61
N LYS A 469 -6.31 11.26 -31.06
CA LYS A 469 -6.77 12.26 -30.09
C LYS A 469 -7.55 11.60 -28.95
N VAL A 470 -7.21 12.04 -27.74
CA VAL A 470 -7.86 11.59 -26.51
C VAL A 470 -8.27 12.82 -25.69
N ARG A 471 -9.37 12.73 -24.95
CA ARG A 471 -9.79 13.76 -24.01
C ARG A 471 -10.04 13.14 -22.63
N LEU A 472 -9.35 13.69 -21.63
CA LEU A 472 -9.63 13.44 -20.21
C LEU A 472 -10.68 14.43 -19.74
N ARG A 473 -11.75 13.99 -19.11
CA ARG A 473 -12.77 14.83 -18.47
C ARG A 473 -12.91 14.47 -16.99
N VAL A 474 -12.81 15.44 -16.12
CA VAL A 474 -13.30 15.29 -14.75
C VAL A 474 -14.82 15.45 -14.81
N THR A 475 -15.56 14.43 -14.38
CA THR A 475 -17.03 14.41 -14.47
C THR A 475 -17.70 14.75 -13.14
N SER A 476 -17.01 14.52 -12.02
CA SER A 476 -17.43 14.98 -10.69
C SER A 476 -16.24 15.16 -9.77
N SER A 477 -16.16 16.32 -9.15
CA SER A 477 -15.20 16.65 -8.08
C SER A 477 -15.77 17.78 -7.22
N PRO A 478 -15.78 17.67 -5.89
CA PRO A 478 -16.29 18.73 -5.01
C PRO A 478 -15.37 19.95 -4.95
N VAL A 479 -14.12 19.82 -5.38
CA VAL A 479 -13.09 20.87 -5.40
C VAL A 479 -12.23 20.76 -6.66
N CYS A 480 -11.40 21.75 -6.93
CA CYS A 480 -10.49 21.73 -8.07
C CYS A 480 -9.62 20.46 -8.07
N PRO A 481 -9.47 19.75 -9.20
CA PRO A 481 -8.62 18.56 -9.29
C PRO A 481 -7.13 18.91 -9.17
N ALA A 482 -6.35 17.93 -8.73
CA ALA A 482 -4.89 17.95 -8.71
C ALA A 482 -4.37 16.60 -9.19
N LEU A 483 -3.97 16.49 -10.47
CA LEU A 483 -3.76 15.23 -11.18
C LEU A 483 -2.35 15.10 -11.75
N TRP A 484 -1.85 13.87 -11.75
CA TRP A 484 -0.59 13.49 -12.36
C TRP A 484 -0.65 12.04 -12.88
N GLY A 485 0.43 11.56 -13.45
CA GLY A 485 0.58 10.14 -13.82
C GLY A 485 -0.40 9.65 -14.88
N PHE A 486 -1.05 10.55 -15.65
CA PHE A 486 -1.90 10.14 -16.76
C PHE A 486 -1.10 9.37 -17.81
N GLY A 487 -1.66 8.28 -18.29
CA GLY A 487 -1.03 7.47 -19.32
C GLY A 487 -1.98 6.57 -20.06
N LEU A 488 -1.57 6.28 -21.31
CA LEU A 488 -2.18 5.30 -22.20
C LEU A 488 -1.14 4.22 -22.40
N PHE A 489 -1.53 2.97 -22.21
CA PHE A 489 -0.63 1.83 -22.29
C PHE A 489 -1.22 0.69 -23.08
N LYS A 490 -0.35 -0.25 -23.49
CA LYS A 490 -0.76 -1.47 -24.21
C LYS A 490 -0.26 -2.67 -23.40
N GLN A 491 -1.20 -3.49 -22.94
CA GLN A 491 -0.87 -4.77 -22.31
C GLN A 491 -0.41 -5.76 -23.39
N PRO A 492 0.69 -6.54 -23.15
CA PRO A 492 1.23 -7.50 -24.11
C PRO A 492 0.28 -8.68 -24.39
#